data_4c115bfb3023d59c6c2ab71fa17475de
#
_entry.id   4c115bfb3023d59c6c2ab71fa17475de
#
_cell.length_a   1.000
_cell.length_b   1.000
_cell.length_c   1.000
_cell.angle_alpha   90.00
_cell.angle_beta   90.00
_cell.angle_gamma   90.00
#
_symmetry.space_group_name_H-M   'P 1'
#
loop_
_entity.id
_entity.type
_entity.pdbx_description
1 polymer ?
#
loop_
_entity_poly.entity_id
_entity_poly.type
_entity_poly.pdbx_seq_one_letter_code
_entity_poly.pdbx_strand_id
1 'polypeptide(L)'
;RVTYRVFGDGTIETTLSYDPVKELGDMPEFGMMFKLDADYDTVKWYGLGPQETYEDRQHGGKYGVYENKVADNIAEYLVPQESGNKCRVRYAKVMDKKGRGMLFFGDELSFSALPYTPHELENAAHHFELPPVHYTVVRVAKKQMGVGGDDSWGSHTHPEYLLDVSEKMEFTFCCLLYTSDAA
;
A
#
# COMPACT_ATOMS: atom_id res chain seq x y z
N ARG A 1 11.30 15.39 0.81
CA ARG A 1 11.85 15.43 2.17
C ARG A 1 11.08 14.44 3.04
N VAL A 2 11.79 13.74 3.96
CA VAL A 2 11.18 12.85 4.97
C VAL A 2 11.55 13.39 6.35
N THR A 3 10.56 13.46 7.24
CA THR A 3 10.74 13.90 8.63
C THR A 3 10.17 12.81 9.55
N TYR A 4 10.94 12.42 10.55
CA TYR A 4 10.53 11.47 11.58
C TYR A 4 10.41 12.16 12.92
N ARG A 5 9.35 11.85 13.67
CA ARG A 5 9.19 12.19 15.07
C ARG A 5 8.95 10.91 15.86
N VAL A 6 9.80 10.66 16.85
CA VAL A 6 9.70 9.47 17.71
C VAL A 6 9.12 9.88 19.04
N PHE A 7 8.08 9.17 19.50
CA PHE A 7 7.41 9.41 20.77
C PHE A 7 7.87 8.40 21.83
N GLY A 8 7.65 8.75 23.10
CA GLY A 8 8.07 7.93 24.22
C GLY A 8 7.35 6.58 24.36
N ASP A 9 6.21 6.40 23.70
CA ASP A 9 5.45 5.16 23.62
C ASP A 9 5.92 4.22 22.47
N GLY A 10 6.95 4.65 21.73
CA GLY A 10 7.49 3.92 20.59
C GLY A 10 6.80 4.22 19.25
N THR A 11 5.80 5.08 19.23
CA THR A 11 5.18 5.56 17.99
C THR A 11 6.18 6.38 17.18
N ILE A 12 6.23 6.14 15.88
CA ILE A 12 7.01 6.92 14.91
C ILE A 12 6.03 7.60 13.96
N GLU A 13 5.93 8.92 14.06
CA GLU A 13 5.24 9.75 13.07
C GLU A 13 6.19 10.05 11.92
N THR A 14 5.74 9.79 10.71
CA THR A 14 6.51 10.01 9.49
C THR A 14 5.76 10.99 8.60
N THR A 15 6.42 12.08 8.25
CA THR A 15 5.89 13.09 7.32
C THR A 15 6.73 13.11 6.05
N LEU A 16 6.08 12.90 4.92
CA LEU A 16 6.63 13.06 3.59
C LEU A 16 6.22 14.42 3.04
N SER A 17 7.16 15.17 2.49
CA SER A 17 6.89 16.43 1.80
C SER A 17 7.50 16.39 0.40
N TYR A 18 6.70 16.70 -0.59
CA TYR A 18 7.09 16.80 -2.00
C TYR A 18 6.92 18.25 -2.46
N ASP A 19 7.97 18.80 -3.01
CA ASP A 19 7.94 20.07 -3.74
C ASP A 19 7.98 19.74 -5.25
N PRO A 20 7.12 20.38 -6.07
CA PRO A 20 7.04 20.11 -7.50
C PRO A 20 8.38 20.24 -8.20
N VAL A 21 8.71 19.27 -9.03
CA VAL A 21 9.88 19.28 -9.88
C VAL A 21 9.42 19.32 -11.34
N LYS A 22 9.87 20.33 -12.08
CA LYS A 22 9.58 20.43 -13.52
C LYS A 22 10.16 19.20 -14.23
N GLU A 23 9.41 18.69 -15.18
CA GLU A 23 9.82 17.58 -16.06
C GLU A 23 9.83 16.19 -15.39
N LEU A 24 9.29 16.02 -14.18
CA LEU A 24 8.92 14.71 -13.70
C LEU A 24 7.73 14.20 -14.50
N GLY A 25 7.80 12.93 -14.91
CA GLY A 25 6.66 12.21 -15.47
C GLY A 25 5.56 11.96 -14.43
N ASP A 26 4.58 11.15 -14.78
CA ASP A 26 3.51 10.75 -13.88
C ASP A 26 4.06 10.07 -12.62
N MET A 27 3.45 10.39 -11.49
CA MET A 27 3.77 9.78 -10.20
C MET A 27 2.75 8.68 -9.90
N PRO A 28 3.14 7.41 -9.92
CA PRO A 28 2.20 6.33 -9.66
C PRO A 28 1.73 6.27 -8.21
N GLU A 29 2.57 6.70 -7.27
CA GLU A 29 2.28 6.62 -5.83
C GLU A 29 3.06 7.69 -5.07
N PHE A 30 2.45 8.28 -4.03
CA PHE A 30 3.14 9.13 -3.06
C PHE A 30 3.06 8.52 -1.67
N GLY A 31 4.10 7.82 -1.27
CA GLY A 31 4.14 7.05 -0.03
C GLY A 31 5.50 6.52 0.34
N MET A 32 5.51 5.56 1.24
CA MET A 32 6.70 4.80 1.66
C MET A 32 6.47 3.30 1.52
N MET A 33 7.54 2.62 1.15
CA MET A 33 7.58 1.17 1.07
C MET A 33 8.52 0.62 2.15
N PHE A 34 8.08 -0.44 2.81
CA PHE A 34 8.82 -1.18 3.82
C PHE A 34 8.94 -2.64 3.41
N LYS A 35 10.02 -3.29 3.81
CA LYS A 35 10.17 -4.74 3.74
C LYS A 35 10.22 -5.28 5.16
N LEU A 36 9.31 -6.16 5.49
CA LEU A 36 9.28 -6.94 6.73
C LEU A 36 9.70 -8.38 6.41
N ASP A 37 10.11 -9.13 7.42
CA ASP A 37 10.36 -10.56 7.28
C ASP A 37 9.10 -11.28 6.76
N ALA A 38 9.27 -12.32 5.94
CA ALA A 38 8.17 -13.10 5.37
C ALA A 38 7.27 -13.77 6.41
N ASP A 39 7.76 -13.94 7.64
CA ASP A 39 6.95 -14.46 8.75
C ASP A 39 5.81 -13.50 9.16
N TYR A 40 5.89 -12.24 8.79
CA TYR A 40 4.80 -11.26 8.96
C TYR A 40 3.80 -11.39 7.80
N ASP A 41 3.08 -12.49 7.77
CA ASP A 41 2.28 -12.96 6.66
C ASP A 41 0.77 -12.69 6.77
N THR A 42 0.34 -12.05 7.85
CA THR A 42 -1.08 -11.77 8.12
C THR A 42 -1.30 -10.26 8.18
N VAL A 43 -2.28 -9.78 7.42
CA VAL A 43 -2.67 -8.37 7.41
C VAL A 43 -4.10 -8.21 7.90
N LYS A 44 -4.33 -7.23 8.79
CA LYS A 44 -5.63 -6.83 9.29
C LYS A 44 -5.79 -5.33 9.13
N TRP A 45 -6.89 -4.88 8.54
CA TRP A 45 -7.13 -3.45 8.33
C TRP A 45 -8.56 -3.02 8.57
N TYR A 46 -8.73 -1.75 8.89
CA TYR A 46 -10.00 -1.05 8.86
C TYR A 46 -9.98 -0.02 7.73
N GLY A 47 -10.81 -0.23 6.72
CA GLY A 47 -10.87 0.56 5.50
C GLY A 47 -11.81 -0.06 4.49
N LEU A 48 -11.66 0.29 3.21
CA LEU A 48 -12.40 -0.36 2.14
C LEU A 48 -11.86 -1.78 1.90
N GLY A 49 -12.76 -2.70 1.59
CA GLY A 49 -12.44 -4.10 1.33
C GLY A 49 -13.69 -4.93 1.02
N PRO A 50 -13.60 -6.27 1.07
CA PRO A 50 -12.40 -7.10 1.31
C PRO A 50 -11.41 -7.13 0.14
N GLN A 51 -11.90 -6.95 -1.11
CA GLN A 51 -11.08 -6.94 -2.31
C GLN A 51 -10.19 -5.70 -2.38
N GLU A 52 -9.29 -5.70 -3.35
CA GLU A 52 -8.48 -4.52 -3.67
C GLU A 52 -9.36 -3.34 -4.09
N THR A 53 -8.91 -2.15 -3.78
CA THR A 53 -9.53 -0.90 -4.20
C THR A 53 -8.46 0.09 -4.64
N TYR A 54 -8.77 0.87 -5.67
CA TYR A 54 -7.94 1.96 -6.22
C TYR A 54 -8.82 3.19 -6.39
N GLU A 55 -8.24 4.36 -6.64
CA GLU A 55 -9.00 5.62 -6.76
C GLU A 55 -10.12 5.54 -7.82
N ASP A 56 -9.87 4.83 -8.91
CA ASP A 56 -10.82 4.58 -9.99
C ASP A 56 -11.67 3.31 -9.79
N ARG A 57 -11.43 2.56 -8.72
CA ARG A 57 -12.04 1.24 -8.51
C ARG A 57 -12.32 0.96 -7.03
N GLN A 58 -13.21 1.76 -6.43
CA GLN A 58 -13.55 1.64 -5.01
C GLN A 58 -15.05 1.50 -4.72
N HIS A 59 -15.92 1.65 -5.71
CA HIS A 59 -17.38 1.61 -5.50
C HIS A 59 -17.92 0.25 -5.04
N GLY A 60 -17.20 -0.83 -5.30
CA GLY A 60 -17.52 -2.17 -4.78
C GLY A 60 -17.04 -2.41 -3.34
N GLY A 61 -16.14 -1.58 -2.84
CA GLY A 61 -15.59 -1.69 -1.49
C GLY A 61 -16.58 -1.22 -0.43
N LYS A 62 -16.54 -1.88 0.73
CA LYS A 62 -17.31 -1.48 1.91
C LYS A 62 -16.36 -1.24 3.07
N TYR A 63 -16.67 -0.26 3.91
CA TYR A 63 -15.97 -0.08 5.16
C TYR A 63 -16.18 -1.27 6.09
N GLY A 64 -15.09 -1.80 6.61
CA GLY A 64 -15.12 -2.92 7.54
C GLY A 64 -13.74 -3.20 8.13
N VAL A 65 -13.71 -4.09 9.10
CA VAL A 65 -12.48 -4.70 9.61
C VAL A 65 -12.31 -6.02 8.88
N TYR A 66 -11.20 -6.14 8.17
CA TYR A 66 -10.88 -7.31 7.36
C TYR A 66 -9.53 -7.90 7.80
N GLU A 67 -9.36 -9.17 7.55
CA GLU A 67 -8.11 -9.89 7.81
C GLU A 67 -7.92 -10.98 6.76
N ASN A 68 -6.71 -11.10 6.22
CA ASN A 68 -6.33 -12.16 5.30
C ASN A 68 -4.81 -12.43 5.38
N LYS A 69 -4.35 -13.40 4.62
CA LYS A 69 -2.91 -13.59 4.40
C LYS A 69 -2.40 -12.60 3.37
N VAL A 70 -1.14 -12.19 3.53
CA VAL A 70 -0.46 -11.31 2.58
C VAL A 70 -0.49 -11.89 1.16
N ALA A 71 -0.34 -13.20 1.02
CA ALA A 71 -0.41 -13.90 -0.27
C ALA A 71 -1.77 -13.77 -0.95
N ASP A 72 -2.87 -13.67 -0.19
CA ASP A 72 -4.23 -13.55 -0.73
C ASP A 72 -4.50 -12.16 -1.36
N ASN A 73 -3.58 -11.22 -1.20
CA ASN A 73 -3.70 -9.88 -1.79
C ASN A 73 -3.15 -9.79 -3.22
N ILE A 74 -2.49 -10.84 -3.70
CA ILE A 74 -2.10 -10.93 -5.11
C ILE A 74 -3.36 -11.26 -5.93
N ALA A 75 -3.71 -10.37 -6.86
CA ALA A 75 -4.76 -10.67 -7.81
C ALA A 75 -4.25 -11.64 -8.89
N GLU A 76 -5.08 -12.61 -9.24
CA GLU A 76 -4.75 -13.65 -10.24
C GLU A 76 -4.90 -13.12 -11.67
N TYR A 77 -4.23 -12.01 -12.00
CA TYR A 77 -4.11 -11.54 -13.37
C TYR A 77 -3.21 -12.48 -14.18
N LEU A 78 -3.45 -12.58 -15.48
CA LEU A 78 -2.63 -13.46 -16.36
C LEU A 78 -1.15 -13.09 -16.34
N VAL A 79 -0.85 -11.79 -16.26
CA VAL A 79 0.49 -11.25 -16.09
C VAL A 79 0.58 -10.61 -14.71
N PRO A 80 1.61 -10.95 -13.91
CA PRO A 80 1.83 -10.28 -12.62
C PRO A 80 1.90 -8.77 -12.81
N GLN A 81 1.19 -8.03 -11.96
CA GLN A 81 1.12 -6.58 -12.05
C GLN A 81 0.67 -5.99 -10.72
N GLU A 82 0.56 -4.66 -10.67
CA GLU A 82 0.03 -3.96 -9.50
C GLU A 82 -1.31 -4.54 -9.06
N SER A 83 -1.41 -4.84 -7.77
CA SER A 83 -2.61 -5.42 -7.15
C SER A 83 -2.63 -5.20 -5.64
N GLY A 84 -3.75 -5.53 -5.01
CA GLY A 84 -3.87 -5.67 -3.56
C GLY A 84 -3.98 -4.39 -2.76
N ASN A 85 -4.00 -3.21 -3.40
CA ASN A 85 -4.17 -1.95 -2.68
C ASN A 85 -5.53 -1.86 -1.96
N LYS A 86 -5.57 -1.16 -0.84
CA LYS A 86 -6.76 -0.83 -0.05
C LYS A 86 -6.83 0.68 0.15
N CYS A 87 -7.91 1.31 -0.33
CA CYS A 87 -8.16 2.73 -0.13
C CYS A 87 -8.84 3.00 1.22
N ARG A 88 -8.70 4.23 1.69
CA ARG A 88 -9.38 4.76 2.88
C ARG A 88 -9.13 3.94 4.14
N VAL A 89 -7.91 3.44 4.27
CA VAL A 89 -7.49 2.67 5.45
C VAL A 89 -7.19 3.64 6.60
N ARG A 90 -7.80 3.39 7.76
CA ARG A 90 -7.54 4.16 8.99
C ARG A 90 -6.44 3.53 9.82
N TYR A 91 -6.37 2.20 9.81
CA TYR A 91 -5.24 1.46 10.36
C TYR A 91 -5.05 0.13 9.62
N ALA A 92 -3.83 -0.34 9.63
CA ALA A 92 -3.47 -1.68 9.19
C ALA A 92 -2.42 -2.28 10.13
N LYS A 93 -2.57 -3.56 10.45
CA LYS A 93 -1.61 -4.36 11.21
C LYS A 93 -1.04 -5.44 10.29
N VAL A 94 0.28 -5.54 10.25
CA VAL A 94 0.96 -6.64 9.55
C VAL A 94 1.66 -7.47 10.62
N MET A 95 1.29 -8.73 10.75
CA MET A 95 1.57 -9.54 11.94
C MET A 95 2.15 -10.92 11.59
N ASP A 96 2.97 -11.43 12.50
CA ASP A 96 3.38 -12.82 12.52
C ASP A 96 2.28 -13.70 13.17
N LYS A 97 2.50 -15.03 13.15
CA LYS A 97 1.60 -16.02 13.76
C LYS A 97 1.43 -15.88 15.28
N LYS A 98 2.27 -15.07 15.95
CA LYS A 98 2.16 -14.76 17.38
C LYS A 98 1.44 -13.45 17.65
N GLY A 99 0.94 -12.78 16.60
CA GLY A 99 0.27 -11.49 16.70
C GLY A 99 1.22 -10.29 16.90
N ARG A 100 2.53 -10.48 16.74
CA ARG A 100 3.53 -9.40 16.80
C ARG A 100 3.70 -8.82 15.40
N GLY A 101 3.91 -7.52 15.30
CA GLY A 101 4.10 -6.90 14.00
C GLY A 101 4.13 -5.39 14.05
N MET A 102 3.76 -4.79 12.94
CA MET A 102 3.70 -3.35 12.78
C MET A 102 2.26 -2.89 12.61
N LEU A 103 1.88 -1.88 13.38
CA LEU A 103 0.65 -1.12 13.21
C LEU A 103 0.98 0.15 12.42
N PHE A 104 0.26 0.39 11.35
CA PHE A 104 0.27 1.63 10.56
C PHE A 104 -1.08 2.30 10.69
N PHE A 105 -1.10 3.62 10.90
CA PHE A 105 -2.35 4.36 11.04
C PHE A 105 -2.20 5.82 10.62
N GLY A 106 -3.32 6.42 10.22
CA GLY A 106 -3.37 7.80 9.77
C GLY A 106 -4.79 8.21 9.42
N ASP A 107 -4.94 9.38 8.84
CA ASP A 107 -6.27 9.92 8.52
C ASP A 107 -6.96 9.11 7.40
N GLU A 108 -6.38 9.01 6.25
CA GLU A 108 -6.80 8.07 5.18
C GLU A 108 -5.57 7.59 4.44
N LEU A 109 -5.28 6.30 4.56
CA LEU A 109 -4.14 5.69 3.91
C LEU A 109 -4.58 4.95 2.65
N SER A 110 -3.77 5.00 1.61
CA SER A 110 -3.66 3.96 0.61
C SER A 110 -2.66 2.94 1.14
N PHE A 111 -3.07 1.68 1.25
CA PHE A 111 -2.29 0.65 1.94
C PHE A 111 -2.26 -0.65 1.16
N SER A 112 -1.09 -1.25 1.04
CA SER A 112 -0.95 -2.62 0.56
C SER A 112 0.07 -3.43 1.36
N ALA A 113 -0.13 -4.74 1.40
CA ALA A 113 0.82 -5.70 1.92
C ALA A 113 0.86 -6.89 0.96
N LEU A 114 1.99 -7.10 0.30
CA LEU A 114 2.20 -8.06 -0.78
C LEU A 114 3.48 -8.86 -0.55
N PRO A 115 3.61 -10.08 -1.09
CA PRO A 115 4.85 -10.86 -1.00
C PRO A 115 5.93 -10.41 -2.00
N TYR A 116 5.64 -9.44 -2.86
CA TYR A 116 6.53 -8.96 -3.91
C TYR A 116 6.56 -7.44 -3.97
N THR A 117 7.67 -6.89 -4.41
CA THR A 117 7.77 -5.48 -4.78
C THR A 117 7.05 -5.20 -6.10
N PRO A 118 6.62 -3.96 -6.35
CA PRO A 118 6.09 -3.58 -7.67
C PRO A 118 7.04 -3.94 -8.82
N HIS A 119 8.34 -3.79 -8.61
CA HIS A 119 9.35 -4.10 -9.61
C HIS A 119 9.47 -5.60 -9.92
N GLU A 120 9.34 -6.46 -8.91
CA GLU A 120 9.31 -7.91 -9.12
C GLU A 120 8.07 -8.34 -9.88
N LEU A 121 6.92 -7.74 -9.59
CA LEU A 121 5.68 -8.00 -10.32
C LEU A 121 5.79 -7.55 -11.78
N GLU A 122 6.31 -6.35 -12.03
CA GLU A 122 6.44 -5.78 -13.37
C GLU A 122 7.42 -6.54 -14.27
N ASN A 123 8.48 -7.10 -13.69
CA ASN A 123 9.49 -7.84 -14.46
C ASN A 123 9.11 -9.30 -14.77
N ALA A 124 8.05 -9.83 -14.17
CA ALA A 124 7.60 -11.18 -14.42
C ALA A 124 6.53 -11.19 -15.52
N ALA A 125 6.77 -11.93 -16.60
CA ALA A 125 5.76 -12.17 -17.65
C ALA A 125 4.74 -13.23 -17.23
N HIS A 126 5.10 -14.10 -16.28
CA HIS A 126 4.27 -15.19 -15.78
C HIS A 126 4.47 -15.40 -14.28
N HIS A 127 3.45 -15.89 -13.58
CA HIS A 127 3.51 -16.11 -12.12
C HIS A 127 4.64 -17.04 -11.68
N PHE A 128 5.02 -18.02 -12.49
CA PHE A 128 6.12 -18.95 -12.17
C PHE A 128 7.51 -18.30 -12.26
N GLU A 129 7.61 -17.10 -12.82
CA GLU A 129 8.86 -16.33 -12.88
C GLU A 129 9.07 -15.46 -11.64
N LEU A 130 8.05 -15.31 -10.80
CA LEU A 130 8.17 -14.59 -9.54
C LEU A 130 9.17 -15.32 -8.61
N PRO A 131 10.03 -14.57 -7.90
CA PRO A 131 11.00 -15.20 -7.01
C PRO A 131 10.31 -15.89 -5.81
N PRO A 132 11.01 -16.79 -5.11
CA PRO A 132 10.53 -17.28 -3.82
C PRO A 132 10.25 -16.12 -2.87
N VAL A 133 9.19 -16.22 -2.08
CA VAL A 133 8.82 -15.19 -1.09
C VAL A 133 9.87 -15.11 0.01
N HIS A 134 10.51 -13.95 0.17
CA HIS A 134 11.53 -13.69 1.19
C HIS A 134 11.13 -12.59 2.19
N TYR A 135 10.08 -11.84 1.89
CA TYR A 135 9.62 -10.71 2.69
C TYR A 135 8.14 -10.40 2.44
N THR A 136 7.59 -9.61 3.32
CA THR A 136 6.33 -8.91 3.12
C THR A 136 6.64 -7.46 2.77
N VAL A 137 6.18 -7.01 1.62
CA VAL A 137 6.30 -5.63 1.14
C VAL A 137 5.06 -4.87 1.60
N VAL A 138 5.25 -3.87 2.44
CA VAL A 138 4.19 -2.99 2.93
C VAL A 138 4.36 -1.63 2.27
N ARG A 139 3.28 -1.11 1.67
CA ARG A 139 3.24 0.26 1.16
C ARG A 139 2.20 1.06 1.93
N VAL A 140 2.61 2.24 2.38
CA VAL A 140 1.76 3.20 3.09
C VAL A 140 1.85 4.51 2.35
N ALA A 141 0.78 4.89 1.67
CA ALA A 141 0.75 6.04 0.79
C ALA A 141 -0.40 6.98 1.10
N LYS A 142 -0.23 8.24 0.70
CA LYS A 142 -1.31 9.22 0.64
C LYS A 142 -2.33 8.83 -0.42
N LYS A 143 -1.81 8.47 -1.59
CA LYS A 143 -2.61 8.12 -2.76
C LYS A 143 -1.76 7.28 -3.70
N GLN A 144 -2.40 6.34 -4.35
CA GLN A 144 -1.91 5.65 -5.54
C GLN A 144 -2.81 6.04 -6.70
N MET A 145 -2.26 6.19 -7.90
CA MET A 145 -3.04 6.49 -9.10
C MET A 145 -4.04 5.36 -9.40
N GLY A 146 -5.05 5.68 -10.19
CA GLY A 146 -5.94 4.67 -10.76
C GLY A 146 -5.20 3.69 -11.66
N VAL A 147 -5.74 2.50 -11.81
CA VAL A 147 -5.10 1.39 -12.54
C VAL A 147 -5.84 0.98 -13.81
N GLY A 148 -7.01 1.57 -14.08
CA GLY A 148 -7.84 1.26 -15.24
C GLY A 148 -7.93 2.39 -16.25
N GLY A 149 -8.15 2.05 -17.50
CA GLY A 149 -8.58 2.94 -18.58
C GLY A 149 -9.92 2.49 -19.14
N ASP A 150 -10.42 3.18 -20.17
CA ASP A 150 -11.72 2.88 -20.81
C ASP A 150 -11.72 1.55 -21.59
N ASP A 151 -10.55 1.04 -21.92
CA ASP A 151 -10.39 -0.23 -22.63
C ASP A 151 -9.13 -0.99 -22.19
N SER A 152 -8.96 -2.20 -22.73
CA SER A 152 -7.79 -3.05 -22.50
C SER A 152 -6.68 -2.89 -23.57
N TRP A 153 -6.78 -1.90 -24.41
CA TRP A 153 -5.87 -1.68 -25.54
C TRP A 153 -4.84 -0.58 -25.32
N GLY A 154 -4.74 -0.08 -24.08
CA GLY A 154 -3.77 0.92 -23.68
C GLY A 154 -4.36 2.30 -23.40
N SER A 155 -5.66 2.41 -23.19
CA SER A 155 -6.25 3.66 -22.67
C SER A 155 -5.64 4.01 -21.32
N HIS A 156 -5.22 5.25 -21.19
CA HIS A 156 -4.67 5.77 -19.93
C HIS A 156 -5.77 5.96 -18.89
N THR A 157 -5.35 5.91 -17.63
CA THR A 157 -6.18 6.30 -16.49
C THR A 157 -6.67 7.74 -16.65
N HIS A 158 -7.94 8.01 -16.31
CA HIS A 158 -8.52 9.34 -16.37
C HIS A 158 -7.77 10.32 -15.46
N PRO A 159 -7.61 11.60 -15.87
CA PRO A 159 -6.81 12.59 -15.14
C PRO A 159 -7.21 12.77 -13.67
N GLU A 160 -8.48 12.65 -13.32
CA GLU A 160 -8.98 12.77 -11.94
C GLU A 160 -8.47 11.70 -10.99
N TYR A 161 -8.00 10.57 -11.53
CA TYR A 161 -7.43 9.47 -10.75
C TYR A 161 -5.91 9.48 -10.71
N LEU A 162 -5.27 10.44 -11.35
CA LEU A 162 -3.82 10.64 -11.28
C LEU A 162 -3.42 11.43 -10.02
N LEU A 163 -2.12 11.45 -9.73
CA LEU A 163 -1.55 12.37 -8.75
C LEU A 163 -1.10 13.64 -9.48
N ASP A 164 -1.51 14.79 -8.97
CA ASP A 164 -1.07 16.07 -9.54
C ASP A 164 0.37 16.38 -9.05
N VAL A 165 1.34 16.09 -9.90
CA VAL A 165 2.76 16.32 -9.62
C VAL A 165 3.17 17.79 -9.73
N SER A 166 2.29 18.67 -10.20
CA SER A 166 2.52 20.12 -10.26
C SER A 166 2.27 20.83 -8.92
N GLU A 167 1.59 20.15 -8.00
CA GLU A 167 1.22 20.69 -6.70
C GLU A 167 2.13 20.12 -5.59
N LYS A 168 2.30 20.92 -4.53
CA LYS A 168 2.96 20.43 -3.31
C LYS A 168 2.11 19.36 -2.64
N MET A 169 2.77 18.31 -2.21
CA MET A 169 2.11 17.24 -1.45
C MET A 169 2.76 17.07 -0.09
N GLU A 170 1.92 16.83 0.90
CA GLU A 170 2.34 16.40 2.23
C GLU A 170 1.50 15.19 2.65
N PHE A 171 2.14 14.26 3.33
CA PHE A 171 1.52 13.06 3.83
C PHE A 171 2.15 12.66 5.16
N THR A 172 1.32 12.48 6.17
CA THR A 172 1.75 12.03 7.50
C THR A 172 1.02 10.75 7.88
N PHE A 173 1.77 9.79 8.36
CA PHE A 173 1.26 8.57 8.97
C PHE A 173 2.09 8.21 10.19
N CYS A 174 1.55 7.35 11.03
CA CYS A 174 2.24 6.80 12.17
C CYS A 174 2.45 5.30 12.01
N CYS A 175 3.54 4.80 12.58
CA CYS A 175 3.75 3.38 12.76
C CYS A 175 4.19 3.08 14.19
N LEU A 176 3.85 1.87 14.66
CA LEU A 176 4.16 1.39 15.99
C LEU A 176 4.47 -0.10 15.94
N LEU A 177 5.53 -0.52 16.63
CA LEU A 177 5.77 -1.94 16.86
C LEU A 177 4.65 -2.49 17.76
N TYR A 178 3.90 -3.46 17.25
CA TYR A 178 2.76 -4.05 17.92
C TYR A 178 3.09 -5.44 18.48
N THR A 179 2.73 -5.67 19.73
CA THR A 179 2.75 -7.00 20.35
C THR A 179 1.37 -7.31 20.92
N SER A 180 0.95 -8.58 20.88
CA SER A 180 -0.36 -9.01 21.39
C SER A 180 -0.57 -8.73 22.88
N ASP A 181 0.54 -8.55 23.62
CA ASP A 181 0.54 -8.35 25.08
C ASP A 181 0.42 -6.87 25.47
N ALA A 182 0.28 -5.97 24.50
CA ALA A 182 0.19 -4.52 24.73
C ALA A 182 -1.28 -4.02 24.72
N ALA A 183 -2.26 -4.88 25.04
CA ALA A 183 -3.69 -4.54 25.13
C ALA A 183 -4.13 -4.40 26.59
#